data_09a842faffad0a81599e8d2c5ab465fd
#
_entry.id   09a842faffad0a81599e8d2c5ab465fd
#
_cell.length_a   1.000
_cell.length_b   1.000
_cell.length_c   1.000
_cell.angle_alpha   90.00
_cell.angle_beta   90.00
_cell.angle_gamma   90.00
#
_symmetry.space_group_name_H-M   'P 1'
#
loop_
_entity.id
_entity.type
_entity.pdbx_description
1 polymer ?
#
loop_
_entity_poly.entity_id
_entity_poly.type
_entity_poly.pdbx_seq_one_letter_code
_entity_poly.pdbx_strand_id
1 'polypeptide(L)'
;MSTPIISQPESLKMARSPIFYTGKNNTLTNDSLDSMNLRLKIWSGTSAPTPYNYILSKSYSINEVINFEISNLIKSEFLHNFDIWNDIFYTQSPEGEALWVSAGGSDWIYSDNGLAPEAALIGSLTNFLCVDGWSGKMNPQNTEHSSVSLWTDRKRYVLQSNYESLAIYNSVDNDFGFITITWNNGDSDTFFNIDGVSSTPPDPVSGNTQDLIIYAGVGPANLEANAGLDAVIKPSAHNSGDWYDVILRETDGTEITRVRYELICEPKYTPYQVAFVNRFGVADFITFFKRSDESGSFTNEQFKRSIYQDGFTSASLQVGQYQDFNINSRNSIRLNTGWVEENYDEVIEDILMSENVAILLDGNWVSANPQRGSVDYQKEVNQKVINYQLTFDIAFNERTLIR
;
A
#
# COMPACT_ATOMS: atom_id res chain seq x y z
N MET A 1 42.37 3.92 -12.82
CA MET A 1 41.40 4.40 -11.79
C MET A 1 40.63 3.19 -11.34
N SER A 2 40.68 2.79 -10.08
CA SER A 2 39.83 1.70 -9.59
C SER A 2 38.49 2.29 -9.30
N THR A 3 37.45 1.65 -9.80
CA THR A 3 36.07 2.00 -9.50
C THR A 3 35.81 1.81 -8.00
N PRO A 4 35.16 2.75 -7.32
CA PRO A 4 34.68 2.54 -5.97
C PRO A 4 33.75 1.32 -5.93
N ILE A 5 33.93 0.48 -4.94
CA ILE A 5 33.03 -0.65 -4.72
C ILE A 5 31.74 -0.06 -4.17
N ILE A 6 30.67 -0.15 -4.90
CA ILE A 6 29.33 0.22 -4.45
C ILE A 6 28.53 -1.05 -4.33
N SER A 7 27.93 -1.23 -3.18
CA SER A 7 26.80 -2.12 -3.00
C SER A 7 25.54 -1.30 -3.23
N GLN A 8 24.70 -1.75 -4.14
CA GLN A 8 23.43 -1.10 -4.49
C GLN A 8 22.25 -2.05 -4.20
N PRO A 9 21.08 -1.51 -3.93
CA PRO A 9 19.86 -2.30 -3.90
C PRO A 9 19.56 -2.86 -5.30
N GLU A 10 19.05 -4.09 -5.33
CA GLU A 10 18.61 -4.77 -6.55
C GLU A 10 17.18 -5.31 -6.29
N SER A 11 16.44 -5.58 -7.36
CA SER A 11 15.08 -6.12 -7.31
C SER A 11 14.07 -5.28 -6.51
N LEU A 12 12.97 -5.89 -6.04
CA LEU A 12 11.95 -5.21 -5.25
C LEU A 12 12.42 -4.97 -3.81
N LYS A 13 12.32 -3.73 -3.33
CA LYS A 13 12.65 -3.33 -1.96
C LYS A 13 11.44 -2.75 -1.23
N MET A 14 11.45 -2.89 0.10
CA MET A 14 10.41 -2.40 0.99
C MET A 14 10.86 -1.10 1.66
N ALA A 15 10.16 0.02 1.41
CA ALA A 15 10.58 1.36 1.86
C ALA A 15 10.52 1.56 3.38
N ARG A 16 9.75 0.75 4.10
CA ARG A 16 9.70 0.81 5.58
C ARG A 16 10.84 0.02 6.24
N SER A 17 11.71 -0.57 5.45
CA SER A 17 12.93 -1.24 5.90
C SER A 17 14.15 -0.50 5.38
N PRO A 18 15.30 -0.54 6.09
CA PRO A 18 16.49 0.19 5.68
C PRO A 18 16.96 -0.20 4.27
N ILE A 19 17.21 0.79 3.44
CA ILE A 19 17.75 0.64 2.08
C ILE A 19 19.03 1.44 2.00
N PHE A 20 20.15 0.77 1.71
CA PHE A 20 21.46 1.38 1.70
C PHE A 20 22.13 1.35 0.33
N TYR A 21 22.72 2.48 -0.03
CA TYR A 21 23.83 2.53 -0.97
C TYR A 21 25.12 2.61 -0.20
N THR A 22 26.05 1.71 -0.51
CA THR A 22 27.33 1.64 0.17
C THR A 22 28.46 1.94 -0.83
N GLY A 23 29.28 2.90 -0.51
CA GLY A 23 30.44 3.28 -1.32
C GLY A 23 31.75 3.22 -0.54
N LYS A 24 32.82 2.84 -1.21
CA LYS A 24 34.17 2.89 -0.68
C LYS A 24 35.15 3.30 -1.78
N ASN A 25 35.98 4.28 -1.52
CA ASN A 25 37.04 4.61 -2.44
C ASN A 25 38.36 3.99 -1.96
N ASN A 26 38.94 3.11 -2.76
CA ASN A 26 40.18 2.40 -2.46
C ASN A 26 41.40 3.00 -3.15
N THR A 27 41.24 4.07 -3.96
CA THR A 27 42.31 4.54 -4.87
C THR A 27 42.89 5.89 -4.54
N LEU A 28 42.28 6.63 -3.64
CA LEU A 28 42.74 7.97 -3.33
C LEU A 28 43.88 7.91 -2.32
N THR A 29 44.97 8.49 -2.71
CA THR A 29 46.22 8.56 -1.91
C THR A 29 46.33 9.87 -1.15
N ASN A 30 45.41 10.80 -1.33
CA ASN A 30 45.46 12.13 -0.70
C ASN A 30 44.36 12.30 0.36
N ASP A 31 44.74 12.91 1.48
CA ASP A 31 43.91 13.14 2.67
C ASP A 31 42.81 14.22 2.49
N SER A 32 42.58 14.68 1.26
CA SER A 32 41.77 15.88 0.97
C SER A 32 40.36 15.64 0.45
N LEU A 33 39.77 14.48 0.74
CA LEU A 33 38.38 14.23 0.41
C LEU A 33 37.48 14.80 1.48
N ASP A 34 36.63 15.77 1.12
CA ASP A 34 35.69 16.36 2.06
C ASP A 34 34.34 15.70 2.05
N SER A 35 33.84 15.26 0.91
CA SER A 35 32.50 14.67 0.84
C SER A 35 32.27 13.72 -0.33
N MET A 36 31.34 12.81 -0.14
CA MET A 36 30.77 11.97 -1.18
C MET A 36 29.31 12.37 -1.40
N ASN A 37 28.93 12.53 -2.66
CA ASN A 37 27.56 12.83 -3.05
C ASN A 37 26.93 11.63 -3.74
N LEU A 38 25.76 11.23 -3.24
CA LEU A 38 24.86 10.29 -3.91
C LEU A 38 23.72 11.09 -4.56
N ARG A 39 23.58 10.97 -5.87
CA ARG A 39 22.48 11.58 -6.62
C ARG A 39 21.41 10.53 -6.88
N LEU A 40 20.17 10.83 -6.52
CA LEU A 40 19.04 9.90 -6.64
C LEU A 40 17.96 10.46 -7.56
N LYS A 41 17.33 9.55 -8.27
CA LYS A 41 16.05 9.75 -8.94
C LYS A 41 15.03 8.82 -8.31
N ILE A 42 13.91 9.38 -7.90
CA ILE A 42 12.75 8.64 -7.39
C ILE A 42 11.56 9.10 -8.23
N TRP A 43 10.84 8.15 -8.83
CA TRP A 43 9.70 8.49 -9.69
C TRP A 43 8.67 7.37 -9.76
N SER A 44 7.45 7.72 -10.11
CA SER A 44 6.41 6.80 -10.54
C SER A 44 6.25 6.82 -12.06
N GLY A 45 5.67 5.78 -12.62
CA GLY A 45 5.41 5.69 -14.05
C GLY A 45 6.65 5.38 -14.90
N THR A 46 6.58 5.67 -16.20
CA THR A 46 7.53 5.17 -17.22
C THR A 46 8.76 6.04 -17.45
N SER A 47 8.78 7.29 -16.97
CA SER A 47 9.81 8.26 -17.31
C SER A 47 10.57 8.78 -16.10
N ALA A 48 11.86 8.50 -16.04
CA ALA A 48 12.72 9.02 -15.00
C ALA A 48 12.86 10.56 -15.09
N PRO A 49 12.85 11.28 -13.97
CA PRO A 49 13.02 12.73 -13.94
C PRO A 49 14.39 13.16 -14.42
N THR A 50 14.48 14.37 -14.94
CA THR A 50 15.71 15.06 -15.29
C THR A 50 15.63 16.50 -14.80
N PRO A 51 16.51 17.00 -13.95
CA PRO A 51 17.68 16.34 -13.33
C PRO A 51 17.31 15.36 -12.21
N TYR A 52 18.31 15.00 -11.36
CA TYR A 52 18.09 14.21 -10.15
C TYR A 52 17.21 14.95 -9.14
N ASN A 53 16.32 14.20 -8.44
CA ASN A 53 15.43 14.79 -7.45
C ASN A 53 16.17 15.08 -6.13
N TYR A 54 17.14 14.20 -5.77
CA TYR A 54 17.81 14.26 -4.49
C TYR A 54 19.31 14.18 -4.65
N ILE A 55 20.02 14.89 -3.79
CA ILE A 55 21.48 14.83 -3.65
C ILE A 55 21.78 14.68 -2.15
N LEU A 56 22.37 13.57 -1.78
CA LEU A 56 22.82 13.30 -0.41
C LEU A 56 24.32 13.46 -0.33
N SER A 57 24.80 14.18 0.67
CA SER A 57 26.22 14.42 0.89
C SER A 57 26.66 13.91 2.26
N LYS A 58 27.77 13.20 2.31
CA LYS A 58 28.44 12.81 3.56
C LYS A 58 29.91 13.13 3.50
N SER A 59 30.47 13.61 4.62
CA SER A 59 31.90 13.73 4.80
C SER A 59 32.58 12.36 4.73
N TYR A 60 33.79 12.33 4.21
CA TYR A 60 34.48 11.09 3.89
C TYR A 60 35.93 11.12 4.33
N SER A 61 36.40 10.02 4.89
CA SER A 61 37.84 9.75 5.19
C SER A 61 38.38 8.65 4.29
N ILE A 62 39.64 8.65 4.01
CA ILE A 62 40.27 7.65 3.15
C ILE A 62 40.00 6.23 3.67
N ASN A 63 39.66 5.33 2.75
CA ASN A 63 39.34 3.92 3.03
C ASN A 63 38.10 3.69 3.93
N GLU A 64 37.35 4.72 4.25
CA GLU A 64 36.11 4.60 4.98
C GLU A 64 34.99 4.04 4.07
N VAL A 65 34.09 3.25 4.66
CA VAL A 65 32.87 2.80 4.00
C VAL A 65 31.74 3.77 4.34
N ILE A 66 31.15 4.36 3.32
CA ILE A 66 30.02 5.27 3.50
C ILE A 66 28.72 4.56 3.13
N ASN A 67 27.76 4.62 4.03
CA ASN A 67 26.41 4.12 3.83
C ASN A 67 25.45 5.30 3.73
N PHE A 68 24.67 5.35 2.65
CA PHE A 68 23.55 6.25 2.48
C PHE A 68 22.26 5.47 2.67
N GLU A 69 21.53 5.77 3.73
CA GLU A 69 20.18 5.26 3.93
C GLU A 69 19.20 6.17 3.19
N ILE A 70 18.37 5.57 2.32
CA ILE A 70 17.46 6.31 1.45
C ILE A 70 15.98 5.98 1.69
N SER A 71 15.67 5.03 2.57
CA SER A 71 14.31 4.55 2.83
C SER A 71 13.33 5.68 3.18
N ASN A 72 13.73 6.61 4.04
CA ASN A 72 12.87 7.73 4.45
C ASN A 72 12.54 8.70 3.30
N LEU A 73 13.47 8.88 2.35
CA LEU A 73 13.23 9.71 1.18
C LEU A 73 12.21 9.05 0.25
N ILE A 74 12.37 7.75 0.02
CA ILE A 74 11.46 6.98 -0.81
C ILE A 74 10.06 6.96 -0.17
N LYS A 75 10.01 6.72 1.15
CA LYS A 75 8.73 6.68 1.89
C LYS A 75 7.93 7.97 1.74
N SER A 76 8.57 9.12 1.66
CA SER A 76 7.89 10.42 1.55
C SER A 76 7.25 10.68 0.19
N GLU A 77 7.58 9.90 -0.84
CA GLU A 77 7.08 10.07 -2.20
C GLU A 77 5.89 9.14 -2.52
N PHE A 78 5.54 8.22 -1.63
CA PHE A 78 4.38 7.35 -1.86
C PHE A 78 3.07 8.10 -1.75
N LEU A 79 2.17 7.82 -2.69
CA LEU A 79 0.80 8.30 -2.72
C LEU A 79 -0.12 7.10 -2.90
N HIS A 80 -1.00 6.86 -1.94
CA HIS A 80 -1.98 5.79 -2.02
C HIS A 80 -3.35 6.34 -2.38
N ASN A 81 -3.95 5.81 -3.44
CA ASN A 81 -5.27 6.18 -3.91
C ASN A 81 -6.14 4.92 -4.05
N PHE A 82 -7.21 4.82 -3.26
CA PHE A 82 -8.12 3.68 -3.29
C PHE A 82 -9.29 3.84 -4.27
N ASP A 83 -9.42 4.97 -4.98
CA ASP A 83 -10.55 5.22 -5.89
C ASP A 83 -10.49 4.45 -7.23
N ILE A 84 -9.39 3.81 -7.52
CA ILE A 84 -9.07 3.28 -8.85
C ILE A 84 -9.28 1.76 -9.00
N TRP A 85 -9.67 1.06 -7.92
CA TRP A 85 -9.76 -0.40 -7.89
C TRP A 85 -11.00 -0.98 -8.58
N ASN A 86 -11.76 -0.15 -9.29
CA ASN A 86 -12.97 -0.55 -10.02
C ASN A 86 -12.66 -1.19 -11.37
N ASP A 87 -11.44 -1.11 -11.86
CA ASP A 87 -11.04 -1.66 -13.15
C ASP A 87 -10.60 -3.12 -13.07
N ILE A 88 -10.43 -3.72 -14.24
CA ILE A 88 -10.15 -5.15 -14.40
C ILE A 88 -8.65 -5.41 -14.27
N PHE A 89 -7.83 -4.49 -14.76
CA PHE A 89 -6.37 -4.56 -14.73
C PHE A 89 -5.70 -3.23 -14.51
N TYR A 90 -4.62 -3.30 -13.77
CA TYR A 90 -3.63 -2.23 -13.69
C TYR A 90 -2.24 -2.83 -13.84
N THR A 91 -1.51 -2.36 -14.82
CA THR A 91 -0.07 -2.58 -14.90
C THR A 91 0.63 -1.41 -14.31
N GLN A 92 1.64 -1.68 -13.54
CA GLN A 92 2.26 -0.74 -12.62
C GLN A 92 1.21 -0.16 -11.69
N SER A 93 1.54 -0.15 -10.44
CA SER A 93 0.71 0.50 -9.45
C SER A 93 0.24 1.85 -9.98
N PRO A 94 -0.94 2.26 -9.61
CA PRO A 94 -1.38 3.62 -9.80
C PRO A 94 -0.28 4.59 -9.42
N GLU A 95 -0.26 5.72 -10.07
CA GLU A 95 0.76 6.73 -9.89
C GLU A 95 1.01 6.98 -8.39
N GLY A 96 2.21 6.63 -7.91
CA GLY A 96 2.62 6.80 -6.53
C GLY A 96 2.58 5.59 -5.60
N GLU A 97 2.01 4.45 -6.00
CA GLU A 97 1.97 3.24 -5.13
C GLU A 97 3.22 2.37 -5.23
N ALA A 98 3.92 2.39 -6.35
CA ALA A 98 5.27 1.84 -6.47
C ALA A 98 6.19 2.86 -7.12
N LEU A 99 7.40 2.92 -6.65
CA LEU A 99 8.38 3.91 -7.06
C LEU A 99 9.62 3.25 -7.64
N TRP A 100 10.04 3.73 -8.81
CA TRP A 100 11.35 3.44 -9.33
C TRP A 100 12.39 4.29 -8.65
N VAL A 101 13.50 3.68 -8.28
CA VAL A 101 14.64 4.34 -7.69
C VAL A 101 15.89 4.05 -8.50
N SER A 102 16.60 5.08 -8.85
CA SER A 102 17.88 5.00 -9.55
C SER A 102 18.90 5.91 -8.88
N ALA A 103 20.07 5.40 -8.64
CA ALA A 103 21.20 6.24 -8.30
C ALA A 103 21.97 6.57 -9.58
N GLY A 104 22.09 7.84 -9.88
CA GLY A 104 22.99 8.30 -10.94
C GLY A 104 24.29 8.74 -10.31
N GLY A 105 25.40 8.25 -10.79
CA GLY A 105 26.76 8.58 -10.43
C GLY A 105 27.00 9.21 -9.07
N SER A 106 27.86 8.67 -8.26
CA SER A 106 28.34 9.40 -7.09
C SER A 106 29.43 10.35 -7.54
N ASP A 107 29.22 11.62 -7.28
CA ASP A 107 30.32 12.58 -7.42
C ASP A 107 31.13 12.56 -6.13
N TRP A 108 32.38 12.25 -6.26
CA TRP A 108 33.35 12.50 -5.20
C TRP A 108 33.74 13.97 -5.29
N ILE A 109 33.43 14.73 -4.27
CA ILE A 109 33.89 16.13 -4.20
C ILE A 109 35.14 16.16 -3.38
N TYR A 110 36.22 16.58 -4.04
CA TYR A 110 37.42 16.97 -3.37
C TYR A 110 37.33 18.44 -3.00
N SER A 111 37.56 18.79 -1.77
CA SER A 111 37.87 20.14 -1.40
C SER A 111 39.34 20.23 -1.06
N ASP A 112 40.14 20.38 -2.06
CA ASP A 112 41.52 20.81 -1.85
C ASP A 112 41.71 22.15 -2.57
N ASN A 113 41.80 23.23 -1.76
CA ASN A 113 42.27 24.55 -2.17
C ASN A 113 41.71 25.13 -3.48
N GLY A 114 40.46 24.87 -3.79
CA GLY A 114 39.76 25.51 -4.92
C GLY A 114 39.90 24.80 -6.27
N LEU A 115 40.34 23.56 -6.30
CA LEU A 115 40.29 22.72 -7.49
C LEU A 115 38.87 22.24 -7.76
N ALA A 116 38.50 22.17 -9.03
CA ALA A 116 37.19 21.70 -9.44
C ALA A 116 36.93 20.26 -8.99
N PRO A 117 35.68 19.91 -8.61
CA PRO A 117 35.35 18.56 -8.22
C PRO A 117 35.65 17.58 -9.36
N GLU A 118 36.43 16.56 -9.11
CA GLU A 118 36.60 15.44 -10.04
C GLU A 118 35.37 14.53 -9.92
N ALA A 119 34.53 14.53 -10.94
CA ALA A 119 33.46 13.59 -11.08
C ALA A 119 34.03 12.20 -11.38
N ALA A 120 34.15 11.34 -10.41
CA ALA A 120 34.29 9.91 -10.65
C ALA A 120 32.90 9.37 -11.01
N LEU A 121 32.62 9.29 -12.30
CA LEU A 121 31.43 8.62 -12.79
C LEU A 121 31.49 7.14 -12.41
N ILE A 122 30.72 6.75 -11.44
CA ILE A 122 30.39 5.35 -11.24
C ILE A 122 29.46 4.96 -12.39
N GLY A 123 29.72 3.81 -12.99
CA GLY A 123 28.90 3.31 -14.10
C GLY A 123 27.40 3.35 -13.77
N SER A 124 26.55 3.29 -14.78
CA SER A 124 25.10 3.33 -14.59
C SER A 124 24.67 2.30 -13.55
N LEU A 125 24.12 2.78 -12.45
CA LEU A 125 23.54 1.93 -11.43
C LEU A 125 22.22 1.38 -11.96
N THR A 126 21.87 0.17 -11.58
CA THR A 126 20.61 -0.45 -11.96
C THR A 126 19.46 0.25 -11.25
N ASN A 127 18.34 0.38 -11.95
CA ASN A 127 17.10 0.82 -11.33
C ASN A 127 16.53 -0.33 -10.51
N PHE A 128 15.90 -0.01 -9.39
CA PHE A 128 15.14 -0.98 -8.61
C PHE A 128 13.76 -0.43 -8.29
N LEU A 129 12.81 -1.35 -8.07
CA LEU A 129 11.46 -1.02 -7.70
C LEU A 129 11.32 -0.96 -6.18
N CYS A 130 10.51 -0.05 -5.66
CA CYS A 130 10.25 0.10 -4.25
C CYS A 130 8.75 0.22 -3.98
N VAL A 131 8.28 -0.43 -2.91
CA VAL A 131 6.90 -0.37 -2.40
C VAL A 131 6.90 0.09 -0.95
N ASP A 132 5.77 0.61 -0.46
CA ASP A 132 5.61 1.10 0.93
C ASP A 132 5.45 -0.05 1.94
N GLY A 133 6.19 -1.12 1.76
CA GLY A 133 6.16 -2.34 2.57
C GLY A 133 7.28 -2.43 3.59
N TRP A 134 7.24 -3.53 4.33
CA TRP A 134 8.18 -3.85 5.39
C TRP A 134 8.71 -5.28 5.28
N SER A 135 10.03 -5.47 5.26
CA SER A 135 10.68 -6.77 5.06
C SER A 135 10.77 -7.67 6.31
N GLY A 136 10.19 -7.22 7.43
CA GLY A 136 10.12 -7.97 8.68
C GLY A 136 11.26 -7.69 9.67
N LYS A 137 10.98 -7.92 10.96
CA LYS A 137 11.90 -7.62 12.08
C LYS A 137 13.23 -8.37 12.02
N MET A 138 13.20 -9.57 11.46
CA MET A 138 14.37 -10.46 11.40
C MET A 138 15.22 -10.23 10.16
N ASN A 139 14.83 -9.30 9.30
CA ASN A 139 15.54 -8.99 8.06
C ASN A 139 15.90 -7.51 7.96
N PRO A 140 16.88 -7.04 8.76
CA PRO A 140 17.28 -5.64 8.75
C PRO A 140 17.98 -5.21 7.45
N GLN A 141 18.36 -6.16 6.60
CA GLN A 141 19.06 -5.86 5.33
C GLN A 141 18.11 -5.63 4.16
N ASN A 142 16.78 -5.71 4.39
CA ASN A 142 15.80 -5.56 3.32
C ASN A 142 16.17 -6.44 2.12
N THR A 143 16.28 -7.75 2.37
CA THR A 143 16.59 -8.73 1.33
C THR A 143 15.50 -8.72 0.27
N GLU A 144 15.86 -9.15 -0.91
CA GLU A 144 14.99 -9.21 -2.05
C GLU A 144 13.71 -9.97 -1.75
N HIS A 145 12.59 -9.40 -2.17
CA HIS A 145 11.33 -10.09 -2.13
C HIS A 145 11.21 -10.96 -3.38
N SER A 146 11.27 -12.27 -3.18
CA SER A 146 11.23 -13.25 -4.26
C SER A 146 9.83 -13.84 -4.51
N SER A 147 8.86 -13.54 -3.63
CA SER A 147 7.51 -14.06 -3.77
C SER A 147 6.72 -13.32 -4.85
N VAL A 148 6.03 -14.05 -5.70
CA VAL A 148 5.12 -13.51 -6.71
C VAL A 148 3.93 -12.81 -6.04
N SER A 149 3.46 -13.33 -4.91
CA SER A 149 2.28 -12.84 -4.21
C SER A 149 2.63 -11.74 -3.21
N LEU A 150 1.98 -10.60 -3.30
CA LEU A 150 2.11 -9.47 -2.38
C LEU A 150 0.89 -9.32 -1.45
N TRP A 151 0.34 -10.41 -0.99
CA TRP A 151 -0.79 -10.43 -0.05
C TRP A 151 -0.59 -11.48 1.04
N THR A 152 -1.34 -11.31 2.13
CA THR A 152 -1.41 -12.32 3.19
C THR A 152 -2.32 -13.48 2.75
N ASP A 153 -1.81 -14.71 2.85
CA ASP A 153 -2.55 -15.91 2.48
C ASP A 153 -3.73 -16.13 3.44
N ARG A 154 -4.92 -15.99 2.91
CA ARG A 154 -6.18 -16.18 3.62
C ARG A 154 -7.33 -16.49 2.68
N LYS A 155 -8.35 -17.14 3.20
CA LYS A 155 -9.65 -17.20 2.56
C LYS A 155 -10.32 -15.83 2.63
N ARG A 156 -10.83 -15.34 1.51
CA ARG A 156 -11.47 -14.03 1.42
C ARG A 156 -12.99 -14.17 1.42
N TYR A 157 -13.65 -13.47 2.31
CA TYR A 157 -15.11 -13.40 2.36
C TYR A 157 -15.57 -12.13 1.66
N VAL A 158 -16.32 -12.27 0.57
CA VAL A 158 -16.66 -11.17 -0.33
C VAL A 158 -18.15 -11.14 -0.67
N LEU A 159 -18.66 -9.97 -0.96
CA LEU A 159 -20.00 -9.76 -1.51
C LEU A 159 -19.93 -9.68 -3.03
N GLN A 160 -21.02 -9.97 -3.73
CA GLN A 160 -21.07 -9.83 -5.19
C GLN A 160 -20.76 -8.40 -5.68
N SER A 161 -20.97 -7.39 -4.85
CA SER A 161 -20.69 -5.98 -5.16
C SER A 161 -19.27 -5.55 -4.88
N ASN A 162 -18.42 -6.40 -4.32
CA ASN A 162 -17.07 -6.01 -3.92
C ASN A 162 -16.12 -5.99 -5.11
N TYR A 163 -15.38 -4.88 -5.22
CA TYR A 163 -14.20 -4.78 -6.05
C TYR A 163 -12.97 -5.12 -5.22
N GLU A 164 -12.16 -6.05 -5.67
CA GLU A 164 -10.89 -6.41 -5.04
C GLU A 164 -9.83 -6.69 -6.09
N SER A 165 -8.60 -6.32 -5.79
CA SER A 165 -7.44 -6.63 -6.62
C SER A 165 -6.39 -7.42 -5.84
N LEU A 166 -5.63 -8.25 -6.55
CA LEU A 166 -4.43 -8.91 -6.06
C LEU A 166 -3.21 -8.26 -6.68
N ALA A 167 -2.24 -7.91 -5.87
CA ALA A 167 -0.97 -7.38 -6.33
C ALA A 167 0.03 -8.51 -6.55
N ILE A 168 0.60 -8.57 -7.74
CA ILE A 168 1.52 -9.63 -8.19
C ILE A 168 2.83 -8.95 -8.58
N TYR A 169 3.94 -9.41 -8.00
CA TYR A 169 5.26 -8.99 -8.43
C TYR A 169 5.78 -9.93 -9.51
N ASN A 170 5.93 -9.41 -10.72
CA ASN A 170 6.49 -10.15 -11.84
C ASN A 170 7.96 -9.76 -12.02
N SER A 171 8.87 -10.54 -11.46
CA SER A 171 10.31 -10.37 -11.65
C SER A 171 10.83 -11.24 -12.79
N VAL A 172 12.05 -10.95 -13.22
CA VAL A 172 12.76 -11.76 -14.24
C VAL A 172 12.90 -13.23 -13.83
N ASP A 173 12.98 -13.48 -12.53
CA ASP A 173 13.16 -14.83 -11.96
C ASP A 173 11.83 -15.55 -11.71
N ASN A 174 10.71 -14.84 -11.82
CA ASN A 174 9.37 -15.39 -11.61
C ASN A 174 8.72 -15.64 -12.97
N ASP A 175 8.49 -16.89 -13.31
CA ASP A 175 7.85 -17.30 -14.58
C ASP A 175 6.32 -17.19 -14.49
N PHE A 176 5.81 -16.03 -14.00
CA PHE A 176 4.37 -15.81 -13.93
C PHE A 176 3.80 -15.69 -15.33
N GLY A 177 2.85 -16.55 -15.68
CA GLY A 177 2.24 -16.62 -17.00
C GLY A 177 0.80 -16.14 -17.02
N PHE A 178 -0.07 -16.70 -16.18
CA PHE A 178 -1.49 -16.41 -16.26
C PHE A 178 -2.26 -16.68 -14.96
N ILE A 179 -3.49 -16.15 -14.89
CA ILE A 179 -4.44 -16.37 -13.79
C ILE A 179 -5.61 -17.20 -14.30
N THR A 180 -5.97 -18.22 -13.55
CA THR A 180 -7.16 -19.03 -13.77
C THR A 180 -8.15 -18.83 -12.64
N ILE A 181 -9.42 -18.63 -12.97
CA ILE A 181 -10.54 -18.65 -12.03
C ILE A 181 -11.19 -20.03 -12.09
N THR A 182 -11.40 -20.66 -10.94
CA THR A 182 -12.05 -21.98 -10.87
C THR A 182 -13.09 -21.98 -9.76
N TRP A 183 -14.34 -22.24 -10.11
CA TRP A 183 -15.45 -22.34 -9.17
C TRP A 183 -15.57 -23.73 -8.54
N ASN A 184 -16.27 -23.79 -7.40
CA ASN A 184 -16.51 -25.01 -6.64
C ASN A 184 -17.28 -26.10 -7.42
N ASN A 185 -18.02 -25.70 -8.46
CA ASN A 185 -18.74 -26.63 -9.35
C ASN A 185 -17.84 -27.18 -10.47
N GLY A 186 -16.60 -26.73 -10.61
CA GLY A 186 -15.63 -27.14 -11.61
C GLY A 186 -15.55 -26.26 -12.86
N ASP A 187 -16.40 -25.24 -12.97
CA ASP A 187 -16.30 -24.25 -14.02
C ASP A 187 -15.00 -23.47 -13.88
N SER A 188 -14.28 -23.28 -15.00
CA SER A 188 -12.94 -22.68 -14.96
C SER A 188 -12.68 -21.92 -16.25
N ASP A 189 -12.02 -20.77 -16.15
CA ASP A 189 -11.59 -19.96 -17.27
C ASP A 189 -10.26 -19.26 -16.98
N THR A 190 -9.53 -18.91 -18.04
CA THR A 190 -8.29 -18.15 -17.93
C THR A 190 -8.61 -16.66 -17.99
N PHE A 191 -8.31 -15.98 -16.90
CA PHE A 191 -8.65 -14.59 -16.72
C PHE A 191 -7.61 -13.63 -17.33
N PHE A 192 -6.34 -14.00 -17.30
CA PHE A 192 -5.22 -13.17 -17.74
C PHE A 192 -4.10 -14.04 -18.29
N ASN A 193 -3.43 -13.56 -19.33
CA ASN A 193 -2.25 -14.20 -19.89
C ASN A 193 -1.20 -13.14 -20.24
N ILE A 194 0.01 -13.27 -19.70
CA ILE A 194 1.13 -12.36 -19.97
C ILE A 194 1.67 -12.54 -21.38
N ASP A 195 1.63 -13.74 -21.95
CA ASP A 195 2.25 -14.06 -23.23
C ASP A 195 1.52 -13.48 -24.46
N GLY A 196 0.64 -12.52 -24.28
CA GLY A 196 0.10 -11.68 -25.36
C GLY A 196 -0.81 -12.39 -26.35
N VAL A 197 -1.39 -13.51 -25.98
CA VAL A 197 -2.46 -14.12 -26.77
C VAL A 197 -3.79 -13.53 -26.33
N SER A 198 -4.13 -12.44 -26.99
CA SER A 198 -5.50 -11.95 -27.22
C SER A 198 -6.54 -12.37 -26.20
N SER A 199 -6.42 -11.96 -24.99
CA SER A 199 -7.58 -11.78 -24.14
C SER A 199 -8.04 -10.34 -24.27
N THR A 200 -9.13 -10.11 -24.91
CA THR A 200 -9.84 -8.83 -24.82
C THR A 200 -10.33 -8.67 -23.38
N PRO A 201 -9.77 -7.79 -22.63
CA PRO A 201 -9.87 -6.36 -22.71
C PRO A 201 -8.52 -5.71 -23.03
N PRO A 202 -8.47 -4.37 -23.18
CA PRO A 202 -7.28 -3.73 -23.68
C PRO A 202 -6.09 -4.22 -22.88
N ASP A 203 -5.19 -4.89 -23.58
CA ASP A 203 -3.93 -5.34 -23.03
C ASP A 203 -3.13 -4.10 -22.60
N PRO A 204 -3.06 -3.80 -21.29
CA PRO A 204 -2.30 -2.63 -20.84
C PRO A 204 -0.80 -2.93 -20.89
N VAL A 205 -0.41 -4.16 -21.24
CA VAL A 205 0.96 -4.65 -21.14
C VAL A 205 1.51 -5.05 -22.50
N SER A 206 1.41 -4.17 -23.47
CA SER A 206 2.23 -4.31 -24.67
C SER A 206 3.66 -3.84 -24.35
N GLY A 207 4.49 -4.72 -23.85
CA GLY A 207 5.88 -4.39 -23.51
C GLY A 207 6.45 -5.33 -22.44
N ASN A 208 7.72 -5.17 -22.15
CA ASN A 208 8.43 -5.96 -21.16
C ASN A 208 7.77 -5.79 -19.75
N THR A 209 7.09 -6.83 -19.28
CA THR A 209 6.37 -6.85 -17.99
C THR A 209 7.25 -7.24 -16.81
N GLN A 210 8.52 -7.44 -17.06
CA GLN A 210 9.48 -7.83 -16.03
C GLN A 210 9.76 -6.68 -15.06
N ASP A 211 9.93 -7.03 -13.80
CA ASP A 211 10.17 -6.10 -12.70
C ASP A 211 9.01 -5.11 -12.45
N LEU A 212 7.77 -5.56 -12.62
CA LEU A 212 6.57 -4.78 -12.43
C LEU A 212 5.67 -5.36 -11.34
N ILE A 213 4.88 -4.49 -10.72
CA ILE A 213 3.73 -4.90 -9.92
C ILE A 213 2.49 -4.85 -10.80
N ILE A 214 1.81 -5.97 -10.90
CA ILE A 214 0.58 -6.14 -11.63
C ILE A 214 -0.56 -6.24 -10.62
N TYR A 215 -1.59 -5.43 -10.80
CA TYR A 215 -2.82 -5.53 -10.03
C TYR A 215 -3.89 -6.20 -10.88
N ALA A 216 -4.34 -7.36 -10.46
CA ALA A 216 -5.40 -8.09 -11.12
C ALA A 216 -6.72 -7.91 -10.35
N GLY A 217 -7.72 -7.32 -10.98
CA GLY A 217 -9.06 -7.16 -10.43
C GLY A 217 -9.80 -8.50 -10.43
N VAL A 218 -9.81 -9.18 -9.31
CA VAL A 218 -10.36 -10.54 -9.15
C VAL A 218 -11.54 -10.59 -8.19
N GLY A 219 -11.95 -9.44 -7.64
CA GLY A 219 -13.16 -9.35 -6.85
C GLY A 219 -14.42 -9.69 -7.65
N PRO A 220 -15.53 -10.08 -7.00
CA PRO A 220 -16.74 -10.47 -7.72
C PRO A 220 -17.26 -9.40 -8.68
N ALA A 221 -17.25 -8.12 -8.29
CA ALA A 221 -17.69 -7.06 -9.18
C ALA A 221 -16.73 -6.83 -10.37
N ASN A 222 -15.44 -7.05 -10.20
CA ASN A 222 -14.47 -7.01 -11.29
C ASN A 222 -14.72 -8.14 -12.29
N LEU A 223 -14.94 -9.38 -11.81
CA LEU A 223 -15.24 -10.53 -12.67
C LEU A 223 -16.56 -10.36 -13.41
N GLU A 224 -17.59 -9.80 -12.74
CA GLU A 224 -18.88 -9.52 -13.38
C GLU A 224 -18.75 -8.49 -14.50
N ALA A 225 -17.96 -7.45 -14.31
CA ALA A 225 -17.73 -6.39 -15.28
C ALA A 225 -16.87 -6.86 -16.47
N ASN A 226 -16.11 -7.94 -16.32
CA ASN A 226 -15.21 -8.43 -17.37
C ASN A 226 -16.00 -9.09 -18.51
N ALA A 227 -16.03 -8.42 -19.66
CA ALA A 227 -16.72 -8.90 -20.86
C ALA A 227 -16.03 -10.10 -21.54
N GLY A 228 -14.76 -10.35 -21.24
CA GLY A 228 -13.98 -11.45 -21.80
C GLY A 228 -14.18 -12.79 -21.10
N LEU A 229 -14.78 -12.81 -19.90
CA LEU A 229 -15.04 -14.05 -19.18
C LEU A 229 -16.34 -14.70 -19.62
N ASP A 230 -16.35 -16.03 -19.65
CA ASP A 230 -17.54 -16.82 -19.90
C ASP A 230 -18.63 -16.54 -18.83
N ALA A 231 -19.91 -16.58 -19.24
CA ALA A 231 -21.03 -16.28 -18.35
C ALA A 231 -21.09 -17.21 -17.13
N VAL A 232 -20.63 -18.45 -17.25
CA VAL A 232 -20.59 -19.45 -16.17
C VAL A 232 -19.55 -19.13 -15.09
N ILE A 233 -18.57 -18.29 -15.41
CA ILE A 233 -17.54 -17.85 -14.44
C ILE A 233 -17.98 -16.61 -13.68
N LYS A 234 -18.97 -15.89 -14.18
CA LYS A 234 -19.44 -14.64 -13.54
C LYS A 234 -20.13 -14.93 -12.22
N PRO A 235 -19.85 -14.14 -11.19
CA PRO A 235 -20.47 -14.29 -9.87
C PRO A 235 -22.00 -14.28 -9.88
N SER A 236 -22.63 -13.61 -10.84
CA SER A 236 -24.11 -13.62 -11.00
C SER A 236 -24.70 -14.99 -11.34
N ALA A 237 -23.90 -15.94 -11.83
CA ALA A 237 -24.30 -17.32 -12.07
C ALA A 237 -24.25 -18.19 -10.81
N HIS A 238 -23.74 -17.69 -9.70
CA HIS A 238 -23.47 -18.43 -8.47
C HIS A 238 -24.25 -17.89 -7.27
N ASN A 239 -24.33 -18.69 -6.20
CA ASN A 239 -25.12 -18.38 -5.01
C ASN A 239 -24.22 -18.01 -3.82
N SER A 240 -24.81 -17.47 -2.78
CA SER A 240 -24.14 -17.30 -1.49
C SER A 240 -23.69 -18.65 -0.94
N GLY A 241 -22.45 -18.72 -0.50
CA GLY A 241 -21.79 -19.94 -0.04
C GLY A 241 -20.99 -20.66 -1.13
N ASP A 242 -21.16 -20.30 -2.40
CA ASP A 242 -20.26 -20.74 -3.45
C ASP A 242 -18.92 -20.01 -3.32
N TRP A 243 -17.87 -20.66 -3.78
CA TRP A 243 -16.53 -20.11 -3.73
C TRP A 243 -15.79 -20.36 -5.04
N TYR A 244 -14.81 -19.50 -5.31
CA TYR A 244 -13.88 -19.67 -6.41
C TYR A 244 -12.46 -19.50 -5.94
N ASP A 245 -11.55 -20.20 -6.60
CA ASP A 245 -10.12 -20.08 -6.42
C ASP A 245 -9.55 -19.22 -7.56
N VAL A 246 -8.79 -18.22 -7.19
CA VAL A 246 -7.93 -17.44 -8.08
C VAL A 246 -6.57 -18.11 -8.04
N ILE A 247 -6.15 -18.72 -9.12
CA ILE A 247 -4.93 -19.52 -9.20
C ILE A 247 -3.93 -18.82 -10.10
N LEU A 248 -2.79 -18.45 -9.55
CA LEU A 248 -1.64 -17.94 -10.30
C LEU A 248 -0.84 -19.12 -10.84
N ARG A 249 -0.49 -19.04 -12.11
CA ARG A 249 0.25 -20.09 -12.80
C ARG A 249 1.48 -19.55 -13.52
N GLU A 250 2.50 -20.39 -13.62
CA GLU A 250 3.63 -20.20 -14.52
C GLU A 250 3.21 -20.32 -15.98
N THR A 251 4.10 -19.94 -16.90
CA THR A 251 3.86 -20.05 -18.34
C THR A 251 3.65 -21.49 -18.79
N ASP A 252 4.21 -22.47 -18.10
CA ASP A 252 4.05 -23.91 -18.35
C ASP A 252 2.75 -24.50 -17.76
N GLY A 253 1.98 -23.69 -16.99
CA GLY A 253 0.75 -24.09 -16.32
C GLY A 253 0.92 -24.60 -14.90
N THR A 254 2.13 -24.65 -14.38
CA THR A 254 2.39 -25.00 -12.96
C THR A 254 1.77 -23.99 -12.03
N GLU A 255 1.12 -24.44 -10.95
CA GLU A 255 0.53 -23.57 -9.96
C GLU A 255 1.59 -22.94 -9.07
N ILE A 256 1.62 -21.59 -9.00
CA ILE A 256 2.48 -20.84 -8.12
C ILE A 256 1.81 -20.69 -6.74
N THR A 257 0.58 -20.17 -6.74
CA THR A 257 -0.22 -19.94 -5.52
C THR A 257 -1.69 -19.81 -5.86
N ARG A 258 -2.55 -19.90 -4.82
CA ARG A 258 -4.00 -19.71 -4.98
C ARG A 258 -4.57 -18.91 -3.82
N VAL A 259 -5.63 -18.17 -4.11
CA VAL A 259 -6.44 -17.46 -3.12
C VAL A 259 -7.90 -17.85 -3.28
N ARG A 260 -8.54 -18.22 -2.19
CA ARG A 260 -9.97 -18.58 -2.19
C ARG A 260 -10.85 -17.41 -1.83
N TYR A 261 -11.85 -17.20 -2.65
CA TYR A 261 -12.91 -16.22 -2.46
C TYR A 261 -14.23 -16.95 -2.19
N GLU A 262 -14.91 -16.64 -1.09
CA GLU A 262 -16.21 -17.19 -0.77
C GLU A 262 -17.27 -16.09 -0.82
N LEU A 263 -18.30 -16.31 -1.61
CA LEU A 263 -19.43 -15.39 -1.71
C LEU A 263 -20.28 -15.46 -0.45
N ILE A 264 -20.40 -14.34 0.23
CA ILE A 264 -21.27 -14.19 1.40
C ILE A 264 -22.51 -13.37 1.07
N CYS A 265 -23.59 -13.65 1.79
CA CYS A 265 -24.79 -12.82 1.81
C CYS A 265 -25.08 -12.44 3.26
N GLU A 266 -25.17 -11.16 3.55
CA GLU A 266 -25.56 -10.67 4.87
C GLU A 266 -26.85 -9.84 4.76
N PRO A 267 -28.02 -10.48 4.95
CA PRO A 267 -29.31 -9.82 4.75
C PRO A 267 -29.71 -8.93 5.93
N LYS A 268 -29.00 -9.03 7.08
CA LYS A 268 -29.40 -8.37 8.32
C LYS A 268 -28.61 -7.11 8.62
N TYR A 269 -27.34 -7.10 8.28
CA TYR A 269 -26.42 -6.01 8.61
C TYR A 269 -25.88 -5.36 7.35
N THR A 270 -25.55 -4.08 7.42
CA THR A 270 -24.86 -3.39 6.32
C THR A 270 -23.39 -3.82 6.35
N PRO A 271 -22.89 -4.44 5.28
CA PRO A 271 -21.47 -4.77 5.17
C PRO A 271 -20.65 -3.53 4.77
N TYR A 272 -19.42 -3.49 5.25
CA TYR A 272 -18.47 -2.44 4.93
C TYR A 272 -17.18 -3.04 4.39
N GLN A 273 -16.73 -2.55 3.25
CA GLN A 273 -15.43 -2.89 2.72
C GLN A 273 -14.39 -1.87 3.20
N VAL A 274 -13.24 -2.37 3.63
CA VAL A 274 -12.11 -1.58 4.10
C VAL A 274 -10.92 -1.89 3.21
N ALA A 275 -10.30 -0.85 2.67
CA ALA A 275 -9.03 -0.90 1.95
C ALA A 275 -7.90 -0.39 2.85
N PHE A 276 -6.74 -1.00 2.76
CA PHE A 276 -5.56 -0.63 3.53
C PHE A 276 -4.29 -1.02 2.78
N VAL A 277 -3.18 -0.41 3.16
CA VAL A 277 -1.86 -0.81 2.66
C VAL A 277 -1.32 -1.91 3.57
N ASN A 278 -1.08 -3.09 3.01
CA ASN A 278 -0.61 -4.25 3.76
C ASN A 278 0.91 -4.19 4.02
N ARG A 279 1.45 -5.20 4.72
CA ARG A 279 2.89 -5.31 5.04
C ARG A 279 3.80 -5.33 3.81
N PHE A 280 3.30 -5.74 2.66
CA PHE A 280 4.04 -5.75 1.40
C PHE A 280 4.00 -4.39 0.69
N GLY A 281 3.29 -3.40 1.24
CA GLY A 281 3.21 -2.03 0.70
C GLY A 281 2.26 -1.86 -0.47
N VAL A 282 1.31 -2.74 -0.63
CA VAL A 282 0.28 -2.71 -1.68
C VAL A 282 -1.11 -2.69 -1.07
N ALA A 283 -2.09 -2.20 -1.84
CA ALA A 283 -3.47 -2.18 -1.40
C ALA A 283 -4.03 -3.59 -1.20
N ASP A 284 -4.69 -3.81 -0.08
CA ASP A 284 -5.43 -5.02 0.23
C ASP A 284 -6.81 -4.68 0.80
N PHE A 285 -7.73 -5.63 0.78
CA PHE A 285 -9.14 -5.41 1.07
C PHE A 285 -9.66 -6.42 2.06
N ILE A 286 -10.58 -5.98 2.92
CA ILE A 286 -11.32 -6.83 3.85
C ILE A 286 -12.77 -6.38 3.92
N THR A 287 -13.71 -7.34 4.03
CA THR A 287 -15.12 -7.06 4.21
C THR A 287 -15.53 -7.38 5.65
N PHE A 288 -16.08 -6.37 6.33
CA PHE A 288 -16.73 -6.50 7.63
C PHE A 288 -18.23 -6.66 7.40
N PHE A 289 -18.77 -7.83 7.64
CA PHE A 289 -20.14 -8.18 7.24
C PHE A 289 -21.09 -8.41 8.40
N LYS A 290 -20.67 -8.18 9.64
CA LYS A 290 -21.53 -8.28 10.83
C LYS A 290 -21.88 -6.90 11.37
N ARG A 291 -22.56 -6.88 12.52
CA ARG A 291 -23.06 -5.66 13.13
C ARG A 291 -22.00 -4.58 13.23
N SER A 292 -22.32 -3.42 12.73
CA SER A 292 -21.57 -2.18 12.91
C SER A 292 -22.30 -1.28 13.91
N ASP A 293 -21.53 -0.47 14.65
CA ASP A 293 -22.05 0.55 15.54
C ASP A 293 -21.37 1.89 15.21
N GLU A 294 -22.17 2.92 14.95
CA GLU A 294 -21.69 4.27 14.68
C GLU A 294 -21.77 5.12 15.96
N SER A 295 -20.77 5.96 16.17
CA SER A 295 -20.72 6.90 17.28
C SER A 295 -20.13 8.24 16.85
N GLY A 296 -20.69 9.34 17.38
CA GLY A 296 -20.19 10.68 17.13
C GLY A 296 -19.58 11.27 18.40
N SER A 297 -18.38 11.84 18.29
CA SER A 297 -17.75 12.64 19.34
C SER A 297 -17.85 14.11 18.99
N PHE A 298 -18.20 14.93 19.98
CA PHE A 298 -18.35 16.37 19.80
C PHE A 298 -17.36 17.07 20.74
N THR A 299 -16.60 18.01 20.20
CA THR A 299 -15.72 18.87 20.96
C THR A 299 -16.11 20.32 20.74
N ASN A 300 -16.12 21.12 21.79
CA ASN A 300 -16.40 22.54 21.70
C ASN A 300 -15.43 23.33 22.55
N GLU A 301 -15.21 24.56 22.20
CA GLU A 301 -14.54 25.55 23.03
C GLU A 301 -15.59 26.54 23.53
N GLN A 302 -15.41 27.03 24.73
CA GLN A 302 -16.32 27.97 25.35
C GLN A 302 -15.58 29.25 25.73
N PHE A 303 -16.22 30.38 25.53
CA PHE A 303 -15.75 31.63 26.11
C PHE A 303 -16.79 32.24 27.06
N LYS A 304 -16.31 32.93 28.07
CA LYS A 304 -17.14 33.66 29.02
C LYS A 304 -17.30 35.10 28.59
N ARG A 305 -18.55 35.54 28.44
CA ARG A 305 -18.87 36.91 28.09
C ARG A 305 -19.64 37.60 29.25
N SER A 306 -19.71 38.94 29.20
CA SER A 306 -20.57 39.68 30.08
C SER A 306 -22.03 39.46 29.74
N ILE A 307 -22.86 39.25 30.77
CA ILE A 307 -24.32 39.15 30.63
C ILE A 307 -25.00 40.50 30.68
N TYR A 308 -24.25 41.56 31.03
CA TYR A 308 -24.77 42.92 31.11
C TYR A 308 -24.74 43.56 29.70
N GLN A 309 -25.89 44.09 29.33
CA GLN A 309 -26.04 44.90 28.11
C GLN A 309 -26.27 46.33 28.52
N ASP A 310 -25.74 47.25 27.71
CA ASP A 310 -25.96 48.73 27.84
C ASP A 310 -25.92 49.29 29.23
N GLY A 311 -24.74 49.61 29.72
CA GLY A 311 -24.58 50.47 30.90
C GLY A 311 -24.74 49.78 32.25
N PHE A 312 -24.56 48.51 32.37
CA PHE A 312 -24.55 47.72 33.63
C PHE A 312 -25.87 47.67 34.39
N THR A 313 -26.99 48.03 33.78
CA THR A 313 -28.27 48.17 34.45
C THR A 313 -29.19 46.95 34.34
N SER A 314 -28.98 46.07 33.38
CA SER A 314 -29.81 44.91 33.21
C SER A 314 -28.97 43.69 32.74
N ALA A 315 -29.24 42.53 33.33
CA ALA A 315 -28.72 41.24 32.87
C ALA A 315 -29.77 40.52 32.02
N SER A 316 -29.37 40.06 30.85
CA SER A 316 -30.25 39.26 30.01
C SER A 316 -30.04 37.77 30.30
N LEU A 317 -31.08 37.10 30.73
CA LEU A 317 -31.09 35.63 30.93
C LEU A 317 -31.12 34.88 29.62
N GLN A 318 -31.49 35.52 28.50
CA GLN A 318 -31.48 34.93 27.15
C GLN A 318 -30.08 34.89 26.54
N VAL A 319 -29.19 35.71 27.06
CA VAL A 319 -27.79 35.79 26.64
C VAL A 319 -26.95 35.04 27.65
N GLY A 320 -26.62 33.77 27.33
CA GLY A 320 -25.80 32.95 28.23
C GLY A 320 -24.43 33.53 28.51
N GLN A 321 -23.94 33.37 29.78
CA GLN A 321 -22.62 33.81 30.16
C GLN A 321 -21.49 33.02 29.49
N TYR A 322 -21.74 31.75 29.21
CA TYR A 322 -20.86 30.86 28.45
C TYR A 322 -21.45 30.67 27.06
N GLN A 323 -20.65 30.89 26.07
CA GLN A 323 -21.03 30.69 24.69
C GLN A 323 -20.07 29.72 24.05
N ASP A 324 -20.65 28.66 23.41
CA ASP A 324 -19.89 27.70 22.66
C ASP A 324 -19.43 28.31 21.34
N PHE A 325 -18.21 28.00 20.98
CA PHE A 325 -17.64 28.27 19.68
C PHE A 325 -16.76 27.10 19.24
N ASN A 326 -16.35 27.08 17.98
CA ASN A 326 -15.49 26.03 17.42
C ASN A 326 -16.00 24.61 17.75
N ILE A 327 -17.29 24.37 17.46
CA ILE A 327 -17.88 23.03 17.67
C ILE A 327 -17.44 22.14 16.49
N ASN A 328 -16.72 21.07 16.81
CA ASN A 328 -16.29 20.06 15.87
C ASN A 328 -16.95 18.72 16.20
N SER A 329 -17.32 17.98 15.16
CA SER A 329 -17.82 16.62 15.32
C SER A 329 -16.95 15.65 14.52
N ARG A 330 -16.66 14.51 15.10
CA ARG A 330 -15.94 13.42 14.47
C ARG A 330 -16.72 12.13 14.67
N ASN A 331 -16.95 11.42 13.58
CA ASN A 331 -17.64 10.14 13.61
C ASN A 331 -16.64 9.00 13.70
N SER A 332 -17.05 7.97 14.42
CA SER A 332 -16.34 6.71 14.53
C SER A 332 -17.29 5.57 14.21
N ILE A 333 -16.80 4.59 13.49
CA ILE A 333 -17.54 3.38 13.16
C ILE A 333 -16.81 2.16 13.72
N ARG A 334 -17.55 1.30 14.44
CA ARG A 334 -17.04 0.01 14.91
C ARG A 334 -17.54 -1.05 13.95
N LEU A 335 -16.63 -1.79 13.36
CA LEU A 335 -16.87 -2.84 12.39
C LEU A 335 -16.54 -4.21 12.99
N ASN A 336 -17.25 -5.24 12.51
CA ASN A 336 -17.11 -6.60 13.00
C ASN A 336 -16.95 -7.57 11.83
N THR A 337 -15.87 -8.36 11.82
CA THR A 337 -15.58 -9.34 10.76
C THR A 337 -16.57 -10.50 10.73
N GLY A 338 -17.23 -10.81 11.87
CA GLY A 338 -17.84 -12.13 12.06
C GLY A 338 -16.78 -13.17 12.37
N TRP A 339 -17.18 -14.43 12.26
CA TRP A 339 -16.27 -15.55 12.51
C TRP A 339 -15.41 -15.80 11.28
N VAL A 340 -14.10 -15.58 11.42
CA VAL A 340 -13.08 -15.75 10.38
C VAL A 340 -11.99 -16.72 10.86
N GLU A 341 -11.16 -17.18 9.94
CA GLU A 341 -10.05 -18.09 10.24
C GLU A 341 -8.93 -17.39 11.02
N GLU A 342 -8.07 -18.17 11.69
CA GLU A 342 -6.98 -17.65 12.54
C GLU A 342 -5.97 -16.80 11.74
N ASN A 343 -5.74 -17.08 10.47
CA ASN A 343 -4.81 -16.32 9.61
C ASN A 343 -5.25 -14.88 9.33
N TYR A 344 -6.46 -14.49 9.75
CA TYR A 344 -6.87 -13.09 9.76
C TYR A 344 -6.11 -12.23 10.78
N ASP A 345 -5.43 -12.83 11.76
CA ASP A 345 -4.59 -12.13 12.73
C ASP A 345 -3.60 -11.19 12.03
N GLU A 346 -2.93 -11.70 10.99
CA GLU A 346 -1.95 -10.94 10.23
C GLU A 346 -2.56 -9.77 9.46
N VAL A 347 -3.78 -9.94 8.95
CA VAL A 347 -4.51 -8.89 8.24
C VAL A 347 -4.95 -7.78 9.20
N ILE A 348 -5.42 -8.15 10.38
CA ILE A 348 -5.79 -7.19 11.42
C ILE A 348 -4.57 -6.40 11.89
N GLU A 349 -3.42 -7.07 12.03
CA GLU A 349 -2.14 -6.40 12.34
C GLU A 349 -1.77 -5.41 11.22
N ASP A 350 -1.88 -5.81 9.96
CA ASP A 350 -1.59 -4.96 8.80
C ASP A 350 -2.49 -3.71 8.77
N ILE A 351 -3.80 -3.85 9.04
CA ILE A 351 -4.73 -2.72 9.13
C ILE A 351 -4.31 -1.74 10.24
N LEU A 352 -3.97 -2.26 11.42
CA LEU A 352 -3.58 -1.42 12.56
C LEU A 352 -2.22 -0.74 12.35
N MET A 353 -1.32 -1.34 11.58
CA MET A 353 -0.02 -0.77 11.25
C MET A 353 -0.06 0.13 10.01
N SER A 354 -1.10 0.02 9.19
CA SER A 354 -1.25 0.84 7.98
C SER A 354 -1.42 2.32 8.33
N GLU A 355 -0.73 3.18 7.59
CA GLU A 355 -0.90 4.63 7.65
C GLU A 355 -2.05 5.11 6.74
N ASN A 356 -2.38 4.29 5.73
CA ASN A 356 -3.41 4.59 4.75
C ASN A 356 -4.52 3.53 4.83
N VAL A 357 -5.66 3.93 5.35
CA VAL A 357 -6.85 3.09 5.47
C VAL A 357 -8.06 3.88 5.00
N ALA A 358 -8.93 3.23 4.24
CA ALA A 358 -10.18 3.82 3.78
C ALA A 358 -11.35 2.83 3.95
N ILE A 359 -12.53 3.36 4.17
CA ILE A 359 -13.78 2.61 4.27
C ILE A 359 -14.67 3.01 3.11
N LEU A 360 -15.28 2.05 2.44
CA LEU A 360 -16.25 2.30 1.39
C LEU A 360 -17.60 2.69 2.03
N LEU A 361 -17.95 3.98 1.93
CA LEU A 361 -19.20 4.55 2.43
C LEU A 361 -19.98 5.16 1.25
N ASP A 362 -21.21 4.72 1.05
CA ASP A 362 -22.09 5.22 -0.02
C ASP A 362 -21.42 5.26 -1.42
N GLY A 363 -20.59 4.24 -1.70
CA GLY A 363 -19.89 4.11 -2.97
C GLY A 363 -18.61 4.94 -3.12
N ASN A 364 -18.18 5.63 -2.06
CA ASN A 364 -16.93 6.41 -2.05
C ASN A 364 -15.95 5.88 -1.01
N TRP A 365 -14.68 5.86 -1.34
CA TRP A 365 -13.63 5.56 -0.37
C TRP A 365 -13.37 6.76 0.52
N VAL A 366 -13.63 6.61 1.81
CA VAL A 366 -13.46 7.65 2.82
C VAL A 366 -12.29 7.28 3.72
N SER A 367 -11.31 8.16 3.80
CA SER A 367 -10.15 7.97 4.67
C SER A 367 -10.57 7.82 6.13
N ALA A 368 -10.01 6.80 6.79
CA ALA A 368 -10.31 6.47 8.18
C ALA A 368 -9.05 6.08 8.94
N ASN A 369 -9.02 6.36 10.23
CA ASN A 369 -7.91 6.00 11.08
C ASN A 369 -8.34 4.89 12.04
N PRO A 370 -7.72 3.69 12.00
CA PRO A 370 -8.02 2.66 12.97
C PRO A 370 -7.60 3.13 14.37
N GLN A 371 -8.48 2.93 15.36
CA GLN A 371 -8.12 3.17 16.74
C GLN A 371 -7.10 2.11 17.18
N ARG A 372 -5.85 2.55 17.34
CA ARG A 372 -4.74 1.69 17.71
C ARG A 372 -4.76 1.42 19.21
N GLY A 373 -5.01 0.15 19.56
CA GLY A 373 -4.98 -0.35 20.92
C GLY A 373 -4.20 -1.67 20.98
N SER A 374 -4.32 -2.40 22.08
CA SER A 374 -3.85 -3.78 22.14
C SER A 374 -4.81 -4.68 21.38
N VAL A 375 -4.27 -5.58 20.58
CA VAL A 375 -5.01 -6.69 19.99
C VAL A 375 -4.65 -7.95 20.78
N ASP A 376 -5.66 -8.59 21.33
CA ASP A 376 -5.48 -9.90 21.95
C ASP A 376 -5.59 -10.97 20.86
N TYR A 377 -4.48 -11.58 20.53
CA TYR A 377 -4.44 -12.73 19.63
C TYR A 377 -4.99 -13.95 20.37
N GLN A 378 -6.22 -14.31 20.04
CA GLN A 378 -6.87 -15.49 20.62
C GLN A 378 -6.41 -16.74 19.88
N LYS A 379 -5.45 -17.46 20.44
CA LYS A 379 -5.03 -18.77 19.95
C LYS A 379 -5.71 -19.85 20.82
N GLU A 380 -6.87 -20.31 20.40
CA GLU A 380 -7.54 -21.44 21.05
C GLU A 380 -7.37 -22.71 20.25
N VAL A 381 -6.93 -23.78 20.92
CA VAL A 381 -6.73 -25.11 20.34
C VAL A 381 -8.03 -25.73 19.81
N ASN A 382 -9.17 -25.32 20.33
CA ASN A 382 -10.48 -25.92 20.04
C ASN A 382 -11.40 -25.09 19.13
N GLN A 383 -11.15 -23.80 18.95
CA GLN A 383 -11.93 -22.92 18.08
C GLN A 383 -11.05 -22.45 16.93
N LYS A 384 -11.37 -22.89 15.72
CA LYS A 384 -10.64 -22.51 14.49
C LYS A 384 -11.09 -21.17 13.90
N VAL A 385 -11.99 -20.46 14.57
CA VAL A 385 -12.60 -19.22 14.08
C VAL A 385 -12.62 -18.16 15.16
N ILE A 386 -12.27 -16.95 14.80
CA ILE A 386 -12.12 -15.78 15.68
C ILE A 386 -13.00 -14.64 15.15
N ASN A 387 -13.45 -13.80 16.05
CA ASN A 387 -14.24 -12.61 15.71
C ASN A 387 -13.47 -11.36 16.10
N TYR A 388 -13.14 -10.53 15.11
CA TYR A 388 -12.46 -9.27 15.32
C TYR A 388 -13.43 -8.08 15.26
N GLN A 389 -13.21 -7.13 16.15
CA GLN A 389 -13.89 -5.85 16.15
C GLN A 389 -12.86 -4.72 16.11
N LEU A 390 -12.95 -3.88 15.10
CA LEU A 390 -12.10 -2.70 14.96
C LEU A 390 -12.96 -1.44 14.96
N THR A 391 -12.44 -0.40 15.58
CA THR A 391 -13.07 0.93 15.54
C THR A 391 -12.22 1.84 14.68
N PHE A 392 -12.87 2.53 13.76
CA PHE A 392 -12.26 3.48 12.84
C PHE A 392 -12.82 4.86 13.08
N ASP A 393 -11.95 5.84 13.19
CA ASP A 393 -12.33 7.25 13.22
C ASP A 393 -12.32 7.79 11.80
N ILE A 394 -13.43 8.34 11.34
CA ILE A 394 -13.50 8.99 10.03
C ILE A 394 -12.58 10.20 10.04
N ALA A 395 -11.73 10.32 9.01
CA ALA A 395 -10.69 11.35 8.97
C ALA A 395 -11.19 12.76 8.68
N PHE A 396 -12.51 12.92 8.45
CA PHE A 396 -13.14 14.20 8.16
C PHE A 396 -14.08 14.62 9.27
N ASN A 397 -14.14 15.94 9.51
CA ASN A 397 -15.16 16.52 10.36
C ASN A 397 -16.46 16.66 9.56
N GLU A 398 -17.56 16.05 9.99
CA GLU A 398 -18.84 16.12 9.30
C GLU A 398 -19.48 17.52 9.31
N ARG A 399 -19.19 18.30 10.33
CA ARG A 399 -19.78 19.62 10.50
C ARG A 399 -18.72 20.61 10.94
N THR A 400 -17.97 21.11 9.98
CA THR A 400 -17.16 22.30 10.23
C THR A 400 -18.06 23.51 9.98
N LEU A 401 -18.43 24.19 11.05
CA LEU A 401 -19.01 25.55 10.91
C LEU A 401 -17.88 26.46 10.43
N ILE A 402 -17.75 26.56 9.10
CA ILE A 402 -16.93 27.62 8.49
C ILE A 402 -17.70 28.91 8.74
N ARG A 403 -17.16 29.75 9.61
CA ARG A 403 -17.59 31.13 9.80
C ARG A 403 -16.69 32.06 8.99
#